data_ff8f365c2d30c5e11180771106fa5522
#
_entry.id   ff8f365c2d30c5e11180771106fa5522
#
_cell.length_a   1.000
_cell.length_b   1.000
_cell.length_c   1.000
_cell.angle_alpha   90.00
_cell.angle_beta   90.00
_cell.angle_gamma   90.00
#
_symmetry.space_group_name_H-M   'P 1'
#
loop_
_entity.id
_entity.type
_entity.pdbx_description
1 polymer ?
#
loop_
_entity_poly.entity_id
_entity_poly.type
_entity_poly.pdbx_seq_one_letter_code
_entity_poly.pdbx_strand_id
1 'polypeptide(L)'
;MTDNYRSAKAVVDCANRYVQHIPGRMKHTSILSATGEQGKVTTLKSLQNAEIRIEGSTAILTRTNEETMQIAYELEQRGLHATVAQTMGGFRFGNLAEVRFFLKQLGKKNEVAISKEKWQEAKLRTLETYASSTCLGIMKHFFEDFEVTHKFYYRSDLLEYIFESNIEDFIAADDKSVFVSTIHKAKGREFDSVYLLSPIPDGRNIDDMRTYYVGLTRAKKKLFLVTNPPVEYSSISIALNMRDVWLDFFKSRKEIVLRLRSGDRLKYNDGYLMNEQGFNVCALSASGKNKIKSWTDKGYEVTRAKVSYTLAWRPKDTDTDYAVCLANIVLSKIENTIENQSL
;
A
#
# COMPACT_ATOMS: atom_id res chain seq x y z
N MET A 1 -20.19 12.18 -24.08
CA MET A 1 -20.72 11.59 -22.83
C MET A 1 -20.71 12.70 -21.78
N THR A 2 -21.88 13.13 -21.34
CA THR A 2 -22.08 14.21 -20.37
C THR A 2 -22.60 13.69 -19.04
N ASP A 3 -23.16 12.49 -19.03
CA ASP A 3 -23.78 11.90 -17.84
C ASP A 3 -22.79 11.03 -17.07
N ASN A 4 -22.76 11.23 -15.75
CA ASN A 4 -21.94 10.49 -14.79
C ASN A 4 -22.86 9.62 -13.92
N TYR A 5 -22.80 8.32 -14.14
CA TYR A 5 -23.56 7.30 -13.40
C TYR A 5 -22.82 6.77 -12.17
N ARG A 6 -21.70 7.40 -11.78
CA ARG A 6 -20.78 6.93 -10.76
C ARG A 6 -20.93 7.72 -9.46
N SER A 7 -20.82 9.05 -9.58
CA SER A 7 -20.64 9.92 -8.42
C SER A 7 -21.88 10.76 -8.15
N ALA A 8 -22.17 10.93 -6.87
CA ALA A 8 -23.25 11.76 -6.39
C ALA A 8 -23.11 13.23 -6.81
N LYS A 9 -24.22 13.94 -6.87
CA LYS A 9 -24.32 15.31 -7.40
C LYS A 9 -23.32 16.28 -6.77
N ALA A 10 -23.19 16.30 -5.45
CA ALA A 10 -22.28 17.22 -4.76
C ALA A 10 -20.81 17.01 -5.15
N VAL A 11 -20.38 15.75 -5.36
CA VAL A 11 -19.02 15.40 -5.80
C VAL A 11 -18.78 15.87 -7.24
N VAL A 12 -19.74 15.60 -8.14
CA VAL A 12 -19.66 16.02 -9.55
C VAL A 12 -19.62 17.54 -9.66
N ASP A 13 -20.45 18.26 -8.90
CA ASP A 13 -20.47 19.72 -8.88
C ASP A 13 -19.15 20.30 -8.36
N CYS A 14 -18.55 19.67 -7.34
CA CYS A 14 -17.22 20.06 -6.84
C CYS A 14 -16.15 19.87 -7.91
N ALA A 15 -16.12 18.72 -8.56
CA ALA A 15 -15.17 18.43 -9.64
C ALA A 15 -15.36 19.37 -10.85
N ASN A 16 -16.60 19.67 -11.23
CA ASN A 16 -16.92 20.61 -12.31
C ASN A 16 -16.42 22.03 -12.01
N ARG A 17 -16.61 22.52 -10.77
CA ARG A 17 -16.08 23.85 -10.37
C ARG A 17 -14.55 23.87 -10.44
N TYR A 18 -13.90 22.83 -9.95
CA TYR A 18 -12.44 22.79 -9.94
C TYR A 18 -11.83 22.69 -11.34
N VAL A 19 -12.37 21.83 -12.21
CA VAL A 19 -11.83 21.58 -13.55
C VAL A 19 -11.85 22.81 -14.45
N GLN A 20 -12.72 23.80 -14.18
CA GLN A 20 -12.77 25.05 -14.93
C GLN A 20 -11.48 25.89 -14.78
N HIS A 21 -10.73 25.70 -13.71
CA HIS A 21 -9.48 26.41 -13.45
C HIS A 21 -8.26 25.74 -14.10
N ILE A 22 -8.41 24.54 -14.72
CA ILE A 22 -7.31 23.82 -15.37
C ILE A 22 -7.11 24.36 -16.79
N PRO A 23 -5.93 24.95 -17.12
CA PRO A 23 -5.63 25.46 -18.47
C PRO A 23 -5.60 24.33 -19.51
N GLY A 24 -5.90 24.66 -20.77
CA GLY A 24 -5.82 23.74 -21.91
C GLY A 24 -6.87 22.62 -21.88
N ARG A 25 -8.00 22.84 -21.27
CA ARG A 25 -9.11 21.90 -21.24
C ARG A 25 -9.74 21.73 -22.63
N MET A 26 -9.84 20.47 -23.09
CA MET A 26 -10.45 20.15 -24.39
C MET A 26 -11.99 20.15 -24.35
N LYS A 27 -12.61 19.85 -23.20
CA LYS A 27 -14.05 19.78 -23.00
C LYS A 27 -14.55 20.95 -22.14
N HIS A 28 -15.48 21.75 -22.66
CA HIS A 28 -16.07 22.88 -21.93
C HIS A 28 -17.43 22.58 -21.30
N THR A 29 -18.07 21.48 -21.69
CA THR A 29 -19.36 21.03 -21.13
C THR A 29 -19.19 20.47 -19.72
N SER A 30 -20.06 20.87 -18.80
CA SER A 30 -20.15 20.29 -17.47
C SER A 30 -20.67 18.85 -17.52
N ILE A 31 -20.17 18.02 -16.62
CA ILE A 31 -20.65 16.65 -16.42
C ILE A 31 -21.84 16.71 -15.47
N LEU A 32 -22.90 15.94 -15.76
CA LEU A 32 -24.10 15.87 -14.92
C LEU A 32 -24.11 14.55 -14.16
N SER A 33 -24.45 14.58 -12.87
CA SER A 33 -24.67 13.34 -12.11
C SER A 33 -26.01 12.74 -12.51
N ALA A 34 -25.98 11.46 -12.89
CA ALA A 34 -27.18 10.67 -13.26
C ALA A 34 -27.50 9.59 -12.19
N THR A 35 -26.85 9.60 -11.02
CA THR A 35 -27.08 8.60 -9.96
C THR A 35 -28.34 8.84 -9.14
N GLY A 36 -28.91 10.04 -9.17
CA GLY A 36 -30.01 10.46 -8.29
C GLY A 36 -29.57 10.72 -6.82
N GLU A 37 -28.31 10.41 -6.46
CA GLU A 37 -27.78 10.63 -5.11
C GLU A 37 -27.26 12.06 -4.94
N GLN A 38 -27.60 12.71 -3.80
CA GLN A 38 -27.12 14.06 -3.48
C GLN A 38 -25.64 14.05 -3.09
N GLY A 39 -25.19 13.10 -2.27
CA GLY A 39 -23.85 13.02 -1.74
C GLY A 39 -23.46 14.18 -0.82
N LYS A 40 -22.16 14.25 -0.44
CA LYS A 40 -21.68 15.32 0.45
C LYS A 40 -20.22 15.67 0.15
N VAL A 41 -19.92 16.97 0.13
CA VAL A 41 -18.54 17.49 0.13
C VAL A 41 -18.34 18.32 1.39
N THR A 42 -17.28 18.04 2.15
CA THR A 42 -16.97 18.69 3.41
C THR A 42 -15.51 19.12 3.41
N THR A 43 -15.22 20.32 3.86
CA THR A 43 -13.85 20.79 4.08
C THR A 43 -13.46 20.57 5.53
N LEU A 44 -12.33 19.93 5.75
CA LEU A 44 -11.73 19.68 7.05
C LEU A 44 -10.43 20.46 7.19
N LYS A 45 -10.19 21.07 8.34
CA LYS A 45 -8.92 21.75 8.59
C LYS A 45 -7.76 20.76 8.75
N SER A 46 -7.99 19.69 9.50
CA SER A 46 -7.00 18.64 9.77
C SER A 46 -7.66 17.27 9.85
N LEU A 47 -6.91 16.23 9.55
CA LEU A 47 -7.35 14.84 9.73
C LEU A 47 -7.21 14.38 11.18
N GLN A 48 -6.28 14.97 11.96
CA GLN A 48 -5.97 14.53 13.33
C GLN A 48 -7.18 14.55 14.26
N ASN A 49 -8.01 15.59 14.14
CA ASN A 49 -9.21 15.76 14.97
C ASN A 49 -10.49 15.29 14.28
N ALA A 50 -10.39 14.72 13.07
CA ALA A 50 -11.55 14.25 12.34
C ALA A 50 -11.92 12.83 12.80
N GLU A 51 -13.20 12.61 13.06
CA GLU A 51 -13.75 11.27 13.21
C GLU A 51 -13.81 10.60 11.84
N ILE A 52 -12.93 9.63 11.61
CA ILE A 52 -12.93 8.86 10.37
C ILE A 52 -13.93 7.73 10.53
N ARG A 53 -15.04 7.84 9.83
CA ARG A 53 -16.07 6.79 9.77
C ARG A 53 -15.86 5.92 8.56
N ILE A 54 -15.74 4.63 8.80
CA ILE A 54 -15.66 3.63 7.72
C ILE A 54 -17.11 3.26 7.37
N GLU A 55 -17.60 3.86 6.28
CA GLU A 55 -18.94 3.58 5.75
C GLU A 55 -18.78 3.16 4.30
N GLY A 56 -18.87 1.87 4.04
CA GLY A 56 -18.50 1.29 2.76
C GLY A 56 -17.00 1.47 2.46
N SER A 57 -16.64 1.45 1.18
CA SER A 57 -15.25 1.64 0.77
C SER A 57 -14.75 3.06 1.10
N THR A 58 -13.77 3.15 2.01
CA THR A 58 -13.22 4.44 2.48
C THR A 58 -11.75 4.56 2.11
N ALA A 59 -11.35 5.69 1.50
CA ALA A 59 -9.96 5.95 1.14
C ALA A 59 -9.45 7.29 1.70
N ILE A 60 -8.16 7.30 2.03
CA ILE A 60 -7.38 8.52 2.27
C ILE A 60 -6.34 8.64 1.17
N LEU A 61 -6.42 9.71 0.39
CA LEU A 61 -5.54 9.95 -0.74
C LEU A 61 -4.56 11.08 -0.43
N THR A 62 -3.27 10.80 -0.62
CA THR A 62 -2.14 11.70 -0.34
C THR A 62 -1.38 12.06 -1.62
N ARG A 63 -0.43 12.99 -1.54
CA ARG A 63 0.44 13.33 -2.68
C ARG A 63 1.64 12.41 -2.80
N THR A 64 2.25 12.04 -1.67
CA THR A 64 3.51 11.29 -1.64
C THR A 64 3.36 9.92 -0.96
N ASN A 65 4.28 9.00 -1.26
CA ASN A 65 4.33 7.71 -0.57
C ASN A 65 4.68 7.88 0.92
N GLU A 66 5.46 8.90 1.27
CA GLU A 66 5.83 9.21 2.65
C GLU A 66 4.60 9.59 3.45
N GLU A 67 3.79 10.53 2.94
CA GLU A 67 2.50 10.90 3.56
C GLU A 67 1.58 9.69 3.69
N THR A 68 1.51 8.82 2.67
CA THR A 68 0.71 7.59 2.71
C THR A 68 1.10 6.72 3.90
N MET A 69 2.40 6.49 4.10
CA MET A 69 2.91 5.66 5.18
C MET A 69 2.70 6.28 6.56
N GLN A 70 2.83 7.59 6.65
CA GLN A 70 2.59 8.36 7.88
C GLN A 70 1.14 8.27 8.31
N ILE A 71 0.22 8.50 7.36
CA ILE A 71 -1.22 8.41 7.63
C ILE A 71 -1.63 6.98 8.01
N ALA A 72 -1.09 5.97 7.33
CA ALA A 72 -1.36 4.58 7.69
C ALA A 72 -0.92 4.26 9.11
N TYR A 73 0.26 4.73 9.52
CA TYR A 73 0.76 4.57 10.88
C TYR A 73 -0.14 5.31 11.90
N GLU A 74 -0.54 6.55 11.61
CA GLU A 74 -1.41 7.35 12.47
C GLU A 74 -2.78 6.68 12.66
N LEU A 75 -3.35 6.12 11.59
CA LEU A 75 -4.59 5.35 11.66
C LEU A 75 -4.47 4.11 12.56
N GLU A 76 -3.37 3.35 12.43
CA GLU A 76 -3.10 2.20 13.31
C GLU A 76 -3.00 2.62 14.78
N GLN A 77 -2.37 3.77 15.09
CA GLN A 77 -2.31 4.29 16.47
C GLN A 77 -3.71 4.67 17.01
N ARG A 78 -4.62 5.06 16.13
CA ARG A 78 -6.03 5.37 16.46
C ARG A 78 -6.92 4.12 16.49
N GLY A 79 -6.35 2.92 16.34
CA GLY A 79 -7.09 1.66 16.32
C GLY A 79 -7.87 1.41 15.01
N LEU A 80 -7.59 2.17 13.95
CA LEU A 80 -8.18 1.97 12.63
C LEU A 80 -7.26 1.12 11.76
N HIS A 81 -7.82 0.11 11.11
CA HIS A 81 -7.07 -0.73 10.19
C HIS A 81 -6.78 0.05 8.90
N ALA A 82 -5.50 0.16 8.53
CA ALA A 82 -5.07 0.84 7.30
C ALA A 82 -4.51 -0.17 6.30
N THR A 83 -5.06 -0.14 5.07
CA THR A 83 -4.54 -0.92 3.94
C THR A 83 -3.79 0.03 3.00
N VAL A 84 -2.49 -0.15 2.85
CA VAL A 84 -1.63 0.74 2.05
C VAL A 84 -1.36 0.16 0.68
N ALA A 85 -1.66 0.93 -0.38
CA ALA A 85 -1.21 0.59 -1.73
C ALA A 85 0.29 0.91 -1.86
N GLN A 86 1.14 -0.11 -1.74
CA GLN A 86 2.58 0.03 -1.98
C GLN A 86 2.95 -0.47 -3.37
N THR A 87 3.68 0.35 -4.14
CA THR A 87 4.32 -0.13 -5.37
C THR A 87 5.60 -0.86 -4.99
N MET A 88 5.67 -2.13 -5.28
CA MET A 88 6.79 -3.00 -4.91
C MET A 88 8.02 -2.84 -5.80
N GLY A 89 8.22 -1.66 -6.40
CA GLY A 89 9.47 -1.25 -7.06
C GLY A 89 10.16 -2.32 -7.92
N GLY A 90 9.41 -3.00 -8.81
CA GLY A 90 10.00 -3.99 -9.74
C GLY A 90 9.80 -5.46 -9.37
N PHE A 91 9.03 -5.77 -8.31
CA PHE A 91 8.62 -7.14 -8.03
C PHE A 91 7.26 -7.46 -8.62
N ARG A 92 7.18 -8.65 -9.17
CA ARG A 92 5.92 -9.24 -9.64
C ARG A 92 5.23 -9.96 -8.50
N PHE A 93 3.91 -10.01 -8.53
CA PHE A 93 3.07 -10.77 -7.59
C PHE A 93 3.56 -12.22 -7.41
N GLY A 94 3.93 -12.88 -8.50
CA GLY A 94 4.47 -14.25 -8.49
C GLY A 94 5.79 -14.44 -7.71
N ASN A 95 6.47 -13.36 -7.31
CA ASN A 95 7.67 -13.43 -6.47
C ASN A 95 7.37 -13.43 -4.97
N LEU A 96 6.13 -13.17 -4.57
CA LEU A 96 5.71 -13.20 -3.17
C LEU A 96 5.92 -14.61 -2.60
N ALA A 97 6.44 -14.71 -1.38
CA ALA A 97 6.74 -16.00 -0.74
C ALA A 97 5.49 -16.88 -0.63
N GLU A 98 4.35 -16.28 -0.29
CA GLU A 98 3.05 -16.92 -0.20
C GLU A 98 2.61 -17.54 -1.54
N VAL A 99 2.76 -16.79 -2.64
CA VAL A 99 2.41 -17.26 -3.99
C VAL A 99 3.33 -18.40 -4.41
N ARG A 100 4.62 -18.28 -4.15
CA ARG A 100 5.59 -19.34 -4.47
C ARG A 100 5.37 -20.60 -3.64
N PHE A 101 4.99 -20.44 -2.39
CA PHE A 101 4.61 -21.57 -1.55
C PHE A 101 3.37 -22.27 -2.12
N PHE A 102 2.31 -21.53 -2.46
CA PHE A 102 1.10 -22.05 -3.09
C PHE A 102 1.43 -22.85 -4.37
N LEU A 103 2.20 -22.24 -5.29
CA LEU A 103 2.61 -22.92 -6.52
C LEU A 103 3.39 -24.22 -6.27
N LYS A 104 4.19 -24.27 -5.19
CA LYS A 104 4.90 -25.48 -4.78
C LYS A 104 3.95 -26.56 -4.29
N GLN A 105 2.88 -26.22 -3.55
CA GLN A 105 1.87 -27.18 -3.09
C GLN A 105 1.10 -27.82 -4.25
N LEU A 106 0.90 -27.10 -5.36
CA LEU A 106 0.26 -27.64 -6.57
C LEU A 106 1.08 -28.74 -7.28
N GLY A 107 2.33 -28.99 -6.86
CA GLY A 107 3.14 -30.12 -7.33
C GLY A 107 3.76 -29.92 -8.71
N LYS A 108 3.93 -31.01 -9.47
CA LYS A 108 4.75 -31.05 -10.69
C LYS A 108 4.29 -30.08 -11.78
N LYS A 109 5.24 -29.39 -12.40
CA LYS A 109 5.00 -28.42 -13.48
C LYS A 109 4.34 -29.01 -14.74
N ASN A 110 4.39 -30.33 -14.94
CA ASN A 110 3.92 -31.00 -16.15
C ASN A 110 2.42 -31.33 -16.13
N GLU A 111 1.71 -31.10 -15.03
CA GLU A 111 0.27 -31.30 -14.99
C GLU A 111 -0.44 -30.11 -15.63
N VAL A 112 -1.17 -30.35 -16.71
CA VAL A 112 -1.88 -29.30 -17.48
C VAL A 112 -3.09 -28.80 -16.69
N ALA A 113 -3.87 -29.70 -16.12
CA ALA A 113 -5.07 -29.37 -15.33
C ALA A 113 -4.82 -29.59 -13.83
N ILE A 114 -5.35 -28.71 -13.01
CA ILE A 114 -5.31 -28.78 -11.56
C ILE A 114 -6.70 -29.21 -11.09
N SER A 115 -6.79 -30.34 -10.35
CA SER A 115 -8.07 -30.78 -9.81
C SER A 115 -8.56 -29.82 -8.72
N LYS A 116 -9.89 -29.75 -8.51
CA LYS A 116 -10.47 -28.90 -7.47
C LYS A 116 -9.99 -29.27 -6.08
N GLU A 117 -9.83 -30.57 -5.81
CA GLU A 117 -9.33 -31.09 -4.53
C GLU A 117 -7.89 -30.60 -4.28
N LYS A 118 -7.03 -30.72 -5.29
CA LYS A 118 -5.64 -30.29 -5.21
C LYS A 118 -5.51 -28.75 -5.04
N TRP A 119 -6.37 -28.02 -5.73
CA TRP A 119 -6.46 -26.57 -5.57
C TRP A 119 -6.83 -26.19 -4.14
N GLN A 120 -7.91 -26.79 -3.59
CA GLN A 120 -8.38 -26.48 -2.24
C GLN A 120 -7.36 -26.89 -1.18
N GLU A 121 -6.71 -28.05 -1.33
CA GLU A 121 -5.63 -28.47 -0.43
C GLU A 121 -4.47 -27.46 -0.42
N ALA A 122 -3.99 -27.05 -1.60
CA ALA A 122 -2.90 -26.09 -1.73
C ALA A 122 -3.28 -24.72 -1.16
N LYS A 123 -4.52 -24.25 -1.43
CA LYS A 123 -5.09 -23.02 -0.87
C LYS A 123 -5.11 -23.07 0.66
N LEU A 124 -5.71 -24.12 1.24
CA LEU A 124 -5.83 -24.27 2.69
C LEU A 124 -4.46 -24.28 3.37
N ARG A 125 -3.53 -25.11 2.89
CA ARG A 125 -2.16 -25.17 3.42
C ARG A 125 -1.44 -23.84 3.36
N THR A 126 -1.67 -23.05 2.29
CA THR A 126 -1.06 -21.73 2.16
C THR A 126 -1.62 -20.77 3.18
N LEU A 127 -2.95 -20.70 3.33
CA LEU A 127 -3.62 -19.84 4.30
C LEU A 127 -3.24 -20.18 5.75
N GLU A 128 -3.12 -21.47 6.08
CA GLU A 128 -2.69 -21.93 7.40
C GLU A 128 -1.21 -21.60 7.67
N THR A 129 -0.32 -21.89 6.71
CA THR A 129 1.12 -21.63 6.86
C THR A 129 1.40 -20.14 7.06
N TYR A 130 0.65 -19.27 6.39
CA TYR A 130 0.81 -17.83 6.43
C TYR A 130 -0.29 -17.10 7.22
N ALA A 131 -0.92 -17.77 8.18
CA ALA A 131 -2.03 -17.20 8.96
C ALA A 131 -1.67 -15.89 9.70
N SER A 132 -0.41 -15.72 10.09
CA SER A 132 0.10 -14.48 10.72
C SER A 132 0.64 -13.45 9.73
N SER A 133 0.62 -13.75 8.42
CA SER A 133 1.12 -12.83 7.40
C SER A 133 0.18 -11.67 7.16
N THR A 134 0.71 -10.44 7.05
CA THR A 134 -0.06 -9.27 6.60
C THR A 134 -0.51 -9.37 5.14
N CYS A 135 0.10 -10.29 4.36
CA CYS A 135 -0.31 -10.60 2.99
C CYS A 135 -1.46 -11.61 2.92
N LEU A 136 -1.98 -12.09 4.05
CA LEU A 136 -3.07 -13.08 4.07
C LEU A 136 -4.32 -12.60 3.32
N GLY A 137 -4.68 -11.32 3.46
CA GLY A 137 -5.79 -10.68 2.75
C GLY A 137 -5.56 -10.70 1.23
N ILE A 138 -4.36 -10.35 0.78
CA ILE A 138 -3.96 -10.38 -0.63
C ILE A 138 -4.13 -11.79 -1.21
N MET A 139 -3.68 -12.82 -0.47
CA MET A 139 -3.82 -14.21 -0.92
C MET A 139 -5.27 -14.65 -0.99
N LYS A 140 -6.12 -14.24 -0.05
CA LYS A 140 -7.56 -14.56 -0.08
C LYS A 140 -8.24 -13.98 -1.32
N HIS A 141 -8.02 -12.69 -1.60
CA HIS A 141 -8.59 -12.03 -2.77
C HIS A 141 -8.07 -12.62 -4.08
N PHE A 142 -6.77 -12.95 -4.16
CA PHE A 142 -6.23 -13.66 -5.31
C PHE A 142 -6.95 -14.98 -5.58
N PHE A 143 -7.19 -15.80 -4.54
CA PHE A 143 -7.92 -17.05 -4.71
C PHE A 143 -9.37 -16.83 -5.13
N GLU A 144 -10.07 -15.90 -4.50
CA GLU A 144 -11.45 -15.55 -4.79
C GLU A 144 -11.62 -15.06 -6.24
N ASP A 145 -10.78 -14.13 -6.69
CA ASP A 145 -10.81 -13.61 -8.05
C ASP A 145 -10.52 -14.68 -9.10
N PHE A 146 -9.53 -15.52 -8.85
CA PHE A 146 -9.22 -16.62 -9.77
C PHE A 146 -10.34 -17.66 -9.83
N GLU A 147 -10.92 -18.03 -8.69
CA GLU A 147 -12.05 -18.98 -8.60
C GLU A 147 -13.32 -18.47 -9.29
N VAL A 148 -13.58 -17.16 -9.23
CA VAL A 148 -14.75 -16.54 -9.89
C VAL A 148 -14.56 -16.45 -11.41
N THR A 149 -13.35 -16.18 -11.87
CA THR A 149 -13.07 -15.96 -13.30
C THR A 149 -12.82 -17.27 -14.07
N HIS A 150 -12.41 -18.35 -13.38
CA HIS A 150 -12.03 -19.61 -14.03
C HIS A 150 -12.87 -20.78 -13.52
N LYS A 151 -13.70 -21.37 -14.42
CA LYS A 151 -14.51 -22.57 -14.12
C LYS A 151 -13.65 -23.85 -13.99
N PHE A 152 -12.55 -23.91 -14.74
CA PHE A 152 -11.57 -24.99 -14.75
C PHE A 152 -10.20 -24.40 -14.45
N TYR A 153 -9.38 -25.14 -13.70
CA TYR A 153 -8.06 -24.63 -13.30
C TYR A 153 -6.99 -25.25 -14.17
N TYR A 154 -6.55 -24.51 -15.18
CA TYR A 154 -5.38 -24.87 -15.97
C TYR A 154 -4.14 -24.17 -15.43
N ARG A 155 -3.03 -24.91 -15.42
CA ARG A 155 -1.76 -24.35 -14.92
C ARG A 155 -1.26 -23.20 -15.77
N SER A 156 -1.48 -23.23 -17.08
CA SER A 156 -1.16 -22.13 -18.00
C SER A 156 -1.84 -20.83 -17.58
N ASP A 157 -3.17 -20.91 -17.39
CA ASP A 157 -4.01 -19.77 -17.08
C ASP A 157 -3.66 -19.19 -15.73
N LEU A 158 -3.38 -20.07 -14.74
CA LEU A 158 -2.91 -19.64 -13.43
C LEU A 158 -1.56 -18.90 -13.47
N LEU A 159 -0.61 -19.42 -14.25
CA LEU A 159 0.70 -18.79 -14.37
C LEU A 159 0.64 -17.47 -15.14
N GLU A 160 -0.19 -17.39 -16.17
CA GLU A 160 -0.45 -16.16 -16.92
C GLU A 160 -1.13 -15.11 -16.04
N TYR A 161 -2.17 -15.50 -15.32
CA TYR A 161 -2.86 -14.64 -14.37
C TYR A 161 -1.92 -14.09 -13.30
N ILE A 162 -1.08 -14.95 -12.68
CA ILE A 162 -0.06 -14.52 -11.71
C ILE A 162 0.99 -13.60 -12.36
N PHE A 163 1.36 -13.84 -13.60
CA PHE A 163 2.37 -13.06 -14.32
C PHE A 163 1.88 -11.65 -14.66
N GLU A 164 0.62 -11.51 -15.02
CA GLU A 164 -0.01 -10.23 -15.37
C GLU A 164 -0.46 -9.43 -14.14
N SER A 165 -0.69 -10.10 -13.02
CA SER A 165 -1.16 -9.47 -11.78
C SER A 165 -0.06 -8.70 -11.06
N ASN A 166 -0.45 -7.58 -10.46
CA ASN A 166 0.31 -6.84 -9.47
C ASN A 166 -0.26 -7.08 -8.07
N ILE A 167 0.54 -6.84 -7.03
CA ILE A 167 0.09 -6.98 -5.64
C ILE A 167 -1.10 -6.05 -5.36
N GLU A 168 -1.07 -4.86 -5.94
CA GLU A 168 -2.10 -3.84 -5.80
C GLU A 168 -3.48 -4.28 -6.31
N ASP A 169 -3.53 -5.24 -7.23
CA ASP A 169 -4.80 -5.73 -7.80
C ASP A 169 -5.60 -6.51 -6.75
N PHE A 170 -4.91 -7.12 -5.78
CA PHE A 170 -5.51 -7.91 -4.69
C PHE A 170 -5.60 -7.17 -3.36
N ILE A 171 -5.19 -5.90 -3.31
CA ILE A 171 -5.43 -5.05 -2.15
C ILE A 171 -6.87 -4.54 -2.26
N ALA A 172 -7.82 -5.26 -1.70
CA ALA A 172 -9.18 -4.77 -1.61
C ALA A 172 -9.27 -3.59 -0.63
N ALA A 173 -10.11 -2.62 -0.96
CA ALA A 173 -10.66 -1.73 0.04
C ALA A 173 -11.71 -2.55 0.81
N ASP A 174 -11.30 -3.23 1.86
CA ASP A 174 -12.19 -3.92 2.78
C ASP A 174 -13.10 -2.88 3.45
N ASP A 175 -14.39 -3.16 3.57
CA ASP A 175 -15.36 -2.29 4.26
C ASP A 175 -15.02 -2.09 5.76
N LYS A 176 -14.01 -2.79 6.27
CA LYS A 176 -13.49 -2.70 7.64
C LYS A 176 -12.14 -2.00 7.76
N SER A 177 -11.54 -1.60 6.64
CA SER A 177 -10.25 -0.94 6.61
C SER A 177 -10.30 0.37 5.82
N VAL A 178 -9.38 1.29 6.16
CA VAL A 178 -9.18 2.53 5.39
C VAL A 178 -8.10 2.28 4.36
N PHE A 179 -8.44 2.44 3.09
CA PHE A 179 -7.45 2.37 2.01
C PHE A 179 -6.62 3.65 1.96
N VAL A 180 -5.31 3.55 2.15
CA VAL A 180 -4.41 4.69 2.13
C VAL A 180 -3.47 4.59 0.92
N SER A 181 -3.47 5.63 0.07
CA SER A 181 -2.73 5.59 -1.19
C SER A 181 -2.36 6.98 -1.67
N THR A 182 -1.39 7.06 -2.57
CA THR A 182 -1.23 8.29 -3.35
C THR A 182 -2.35 8.43 -4.37
N ILE A 183 -2.67 9.68 -4.75
CA ILE A 183 -3.67 9.97 -5.79
C ILE A 183 -3.35 9.21 -7.09
N HIS A 184 -2.07 9.14 -7.46
CA HIS A 184 -1.62 8.44 -8.69
C HIS A 184 -1.94 6.94 -8.66
N LYS A 185 -1.68 6.28 -7.54
CA LYS A 185 -1.94 4.84 -7.39
C LYS A 185 -3.42 4.50 -7.24
N ALA A 186 -4.23 5.49 -6.84
CA ALA A 186 -5.68 5.36 -6.77
C ALA A 186 -6.35 5.55 -8.14
N LYS A 187 -5.59 5.85 -9.21
CA LYS A 187 -6.15 6.00 -10.58
C LYS A 187 -6.80 4.68 -11.01
N GLY A 188 -8.05 4.76 -11.49
CA GLY A 188 -8.85 3.59 -11.84
C GLY A 188 -9.70 3.02 -10.69
N ARG A 189 -9.39 3.32 -9.43
CA ARG A 189 -10.18 2.90 -8.25
C ARG A 189 -11.22 3.94 -7.89
N GLU A 190 -12.25 3.52 -7.14
CA GLU A 190 -13.36 4.36 -6.69
C GLU A 190 -13.80 3.95 -5.30
N PHE A 191 -14.20 4.94 -4.49
CA PHE A 191 -14.53 4.72 -3.08
C PHE A 191 -15.82 5.45 -2.71
N ASP A 192 -16.59 4.89 -1.79
CA ASP A 192 -17.81 5.56 -1.30
C ASP A 192 -17.46 6.86 -0.57
N SER A 193 -16.38 6.84 0.21
CA SER A 193 -15.86 8.00 0.94
C SER A 193 -14.38 8.24 0.64
N VAL A 194 -14.01 9.48 0.31
CA VAL A 194 -12.61 9.87 0.06
C VAL A 194 -12.23 11.06 0.95
N TYR A 195 -11.14 10.90 1.69
CA TYR A 195 -10.42 11.98 2.36
C TYR A 195 -9.23 12.38 1.48
N LEU A 196 -9.27 13.54 0.87
CA LEU A 196 -8.21 14.04 0.00
C LEU A 196 -7.28 14.93 0.82
N LEU A 197 -6.10 14.40 1.19
CA LEU A 197 -5.02 15.09 1.88
C LEU A 197 -4.08 15.72 0.86
N SER A 198 -4.51 16.82 0.30
CA SER A 198 -3.68 17.60 -0.62
C SER A 198 -4.11 19.04 -0.55
N PRO A 199 -3.18 19.99 -0.39
CA PRO A 199 -3.52 21.39 -0.53
C PRO A 199 -4.05 21.63 -1.95
N ILE A 200 -4.99 22.58 -2.07
CA ILE A 200 -5.49 22.98 -3.39
C ILE A 200 -4.30 23.59 -4.15
N PRO A 201 -3.96 23.08 -5.35
CA PRO A 201 -2.87 23.63 -6.15
C PRO A 201 -3.06 25.10 -6.47
N ASP A 202 -1.99 25.89 -6.40
CA ASP A 202 -1.99 27.34 -6.62
C ASP A 202 -2.11 27.76 -8.11
N GLY A 203 -2.23 26.80 -9.01
CA GLY A 203 -2.39 27.04 -10.44
C GLY A 203 -1.07 27.14 -11.24
N ARG A 204 0.09 27.13 -10.57
CA ARG A 204 1.40 27.23 -11.25
C ARG A 204 1.80 25.95 -11.98
N ASN A 205 1.39 24.80 -11.45
CA ASN A 205 1.69 23.49 -12.05
C ASN A 205 0.41 22.80 -12.53
N ILE A 206 0.29 22.66 -13.84
CA ILE A 206 -0.89 22.03 -14.48
C ILE A 206 -1.02 20.56 -14.11
N ASP A 207 0.09 19.84 -13.93
CA ASP A 207 0.05 18.41 -13.58
C ASP A 207 -0.39 18.19 -12.14
N ASP A 208 -0.02 19.09 -11.22
CA ASP A 208 -0.56 19.09 -9.85
C ASP A 208 -2.07 19.35 -9.86
N MET A 209 -2.53 20.28 -10.69
CA MET A 209 -3.98 20.56 -10.84
C MET A 209 -4.73 19.34 -11.39
N ARG A 210 -4.18 18.69 -12.41
CA ARG A 210 -4.76 17.45 -12.98
C ARG A 210 -4.77 16.33 -11.96
N THR A 211 -3.68 16.17 -11.22
CA THR A 211 -3.58 15.15 -10.14
C THR A 211 -4.63 15.39 -9.06
N TYR A 212 -4.79 16.64 -8.62
CA TYR A 212 -5.81 16.99 -7.64
C TYR A 212 -7.23 16.68 -8.15
N TYR A 213 -7.52 17.03 -9.42
CA TYR A 213 -8.80 16.67 -10.07
C TYR A 213 -9.04 15.16 -10.08
N VAL A 214 -8.01 14.35 -10.37
CA VAL A 214 -8.12 12.89 -10.28
C VAL A 214 -8.52 12.46 -8.87
N GLY A 215 -7.93 13.05 -7.83
CA GLY A 215 -8.29 12.79 -6.43
C GLY A 215 -9.75 13.10 -6.12
N LEU A 216 -10.26 14.26 -6.56
CA LEU A 216 -11.67 14.65 -6.40
C LEU A 216 -12.63 13.61 -7.00
N THR A 217 -12.28 13.09 -8.19
CA THR A 217 -13.13 12.16 -8.95
C THR A 217 -13.05 10.71 -8.45
N ARG A 218 -12.32 10.41 -7.38
CA ARG A 218 -12.28 9.05 -6.78
C ARG A 218 -13.46 8.80 -5.85
N ALA A 219 -14.13 9.84 -5.38
CA ALA A 219 -15.29 9.72 -4.48
C ALA A 219 -16.57 9.39 -5.25
N LYS A 220 -17.34 8.43 -4.73
CA LYS A 220 -18.70 8.16 -5.21
C LYS A 220 -19.74 8.98 -4.43
N LYS A 221 -19.71 8.99 -3.10
CA LYS A 221 -20.78 9.56 -2.25
C LYS A 221 -20.31 10.72 -1.38
N LYS A 222 -19.16 10.56 -0.70
CA LYS A 222 -18.66 11.54 0.26
C LYS A 222 -17.22 11.94 -0.08
N LEU A 223 -16.97 13.24 -0.11
CA LEU A 223 -15.64 13.81 -0.35
C LEU A 223 -15.27 14.76 0.79
N PHE A 224 -14.15 14.50 1.44
CA PHE A 224 -13.58 15.33 2.50
C PHE A 224 -12.29 15.97 1.98
N LEU A 225 -12.28 17.29 1.89
CA LEU A 225 -11.11 18.06 1.46
C LEU A 225 -10.34 18.51 2.70
N VAL A 226 -9.15 17.98 2.91
CA VAL A 226 -8.28 18.33 4.05
C VAL A 226 -7.32 19.42 3.60
N THR A 227 -7.50 20.65 4.12
CA THR A 227 -6.79 21.85 3.63
C THR A 227 -5.43 22.06 4.28
N ASN A 228 -5.26 21.63 5.52
CA ASN A 228 -3.99 21.72 6.24
C ASN A 228 -3.52 20.30 6.62
N PRO A 229 -2.86 19.59 5.70
CA PRO A 229 -2.19 18.35 6.08
C PRO A 229 -1.11 18.67 7.13
N PRO A 230 -0.85 17.78 8.10
CA PRO A 230 0.16 18.03 9.12
C PRO A 230 1.52 18.29 8.47
N VAL A 231 2.17 19.37 8.88
CA VAL A 231 3.51 19.76 8.36
C VAL A 231 4.60 18.97 9.09
N GLU A 232 4.35 18.60 10.34
CA GLU A 232 5.25 17.78 11.16
C GLU A 232 4.49 16.58 11.72
N TYR A 233 5.12 15.42 11.61
CA TYR A 233 4.61 14.17 12.15
C TYR A 233 5.43 13.77 13.37
N SER A 234 4.76 13.30 14.43
CA SER A 234 5.43 12.73 15.60
C SER A 234 6.21 11.45 15.26
N SER A 235 5.76 10.74 14.22
CA SER A 235 6.40 9.54 13.73
C SER A 235 6.30 9.46 12.21
N ILE A 236 7.27 8.82 11.59
CA ILE A 236 7.32 8.54 10.16
C ILE A 236 7.54 7.06 9.91
N SER A 237 7.09 6.58 8.76
CA SER A 237 7.32 5.20 8.34
C SER A 237 8.05 5.15 7.00
N ILE A 238 9.14 4.40 6.94
CA ILE A 238 9.95 4.17 5.75
C ILE A 238 9.70 2.75 5.27
N ALA A 239 9.05 2.60 4.11
CA ALA A 239 8.97 1.33 3.42
C ALA A 239 10.24 1.12 2.60
N LEU A 240 10.99 0.08 2.92
CA LEU A 240 12.17 -0.30 2.15
C LEU A 240 11.75 -0.97 0.84
N ASN A 241 12.44 -0.60 -0.23
CA ASN A 241 12.35 -1.25 -1.54
C ASN A 241 13.69 -1.93 -1.88
N MET A 242 13.77 -2.57 -3.06
CA MET A 242 14.98 -3.30 -3.48
C MET A 242 16.25 -2.48 -3.56
N ARG A 243 16.16 -1.17 -3.84
CA ARG A 243 17.34 -0.29 -3.91
C ARG A 243 17.86 0.07 -2.53
N ASP A 244 17.00 -0.08 -1.51
CA ASP A 244 17.32 0.28 -0.12
C ASP A 244 18.00 -0.86 0.65
N VAL A 245 18.04 -2.06 0.07
CA VAL A 245 18.65 -3.24 0.67
C VAL A 245 19.88 -3.73 -0.11
N TRP A 246 20.84 -4.32 0.59
CA TRP A 246 22.03 -4.89 -0.04
C TRP A 246 21.73 -6.32 -0.49
N LEU A 247 21.49 -6.49 -1.77
CA LEU A 247 21.01 -7.75 -2.34
C LEU A 247 21.98 -8.92 -2.16
N ASP A 248 23.29 -8.68 -2.28
CA ASP A 248 24.28 -9.76 -2.12
C ASP A 248 24.30 -10.34 -0.70
N PHE A 249 23.87 -9.58 0.31
CA PHE A 249 23.71 -10.05 1.67
C PHE A 249 22.81 -11.28 1.76
N PHE A 250 21.76 -11.32 0.96
CA PHE A 250 20.76 -12.38 0.99
C PHE A 250 21.25 -13.71 0.40
N LYS A 251 22.35 -13.71 -0.38
CA LYS A 251 22.95 -14.93 -0.93
C LYS A 251 23.35 -15.93 0.16
N SER A 252 23.79 -15.45 1.32
CA SER A 252 24.21 -16.27 2.47
C SER A 252 23.12 -16.45 3.53
N ARG A 253 21.90 -15.90 3.35
CA ARG A 253 20.86 -15.83 4.39
C ARG A 253 19.53 -16.49 4.00
N LYS A 254 19.54 -17.25 2.91
CA LYS A 254 18.33 -17.85 2.30
C LYS A 254 17.42 -18.54 3.32
N GLU A 255 17.97 -19.44 4.14
CA GLU A 255 17.16 -20.26 5.06
C GLU A 255 16.53 -19.45 6.19
N ILE A 256 17.25 -18.44 6.70
CA ILE A 256 16.77 -17.59 7.78
C ILE A 256 15.67 -16.68 7.25
N VAL A 257 15.87 -16.08 6.07
CA VAL A 257 14.90 -15.16 5.46
C VAL A 257 13.62 -15.89 5.02
N LEU A 258 13.72 -17.14 4.56
CA LEU A 258 12.54 -17.95 4.19
C LEU A 258 11.62 -18.29 5.37
N ARG A 259 12.10 -18.19 6.61
CA ARG A 259 11.29 -18.40 7.82
C ARG A 259 10.49 -17.17 8.23
N LEU A 260 10.86 -15.99 7.71
CA LEU A 260 10.16 -14.74 8.05
C LEU A 260 8.77 -14.68 7.38
N ARG A 261 7.85 -14.09 8.11
CA ARG A 261 6.50 -13.75 7.65
C ARG A 261 6.35 -12.24 7.58
N SER A 262 5.55 -11.74 6.66
CA SER A 262 5.15 -10.34 6.69
C SER A 262 4.44 -10.04 8.02
N GLY A 263 4.83 -8.93 8.67
CA GLY A 263 4.39 -8.58 10.02
C GLY A 263 5.36 -8.96 11.14
N ASP A 264 6.31 -9.88 10.94
CA ASP A 264 7.31 -10.25 11.95
C ASP A 264 8.09 -9.03 12.41
N ARG A 265 8.31 -8.93 13.73
CA ARG A 265 9.06 -7.83 14.33
C ARG A 265 10.55 -7.95 14.03
N LEU A 266 11.16 -6.81 13.79
CA LEU A 266 12.60 -6.69 13.56
C LEU A 266 13.19 -5.65 14.50
N LYS A 267 14.49 -5.78 14.78
CA LYS A 267 15.28 -4.78 15.50
C LYS A 267 16.27 -4.15 14.53
N TYR A 268 16.32 -2.83 14.50
CA TYR A 268 17.29 -2.08 13.71
C TYR A 268 18.57 -1.87 14.51
N ASN A 269 19.70 -2.12 13.90
CA ASN A 269 21.01 -1.83 14.48
C ASN A 269 22.01 -1.48 13.36
N ASP A 270 22.44 -0.23 13.30
CA ASP A 270 23.49 0.29 12.40
C ASP A 270 23.40 -0.23 10.95
N GLY A 271 22.22 -0.07 10.35
CA GLY A 271 21.99 -0.47 8.96
C GLY A 271 21.69 -1.97 8.75
N TYR A 272 21.53 -2.72 9.83
CA TYR A 272 21.03 -4.10 9.80
C TYR A 272 19.66 -4.21 10.46
N LEU A 273 18.87 -5.15 9.97
CA LEU A 273 17.64 -5.57 10.64
C LEU A 273 17.82 -7.01 11.13
N MET A 274 17.54 -7.21 12.41
CA MET A 274 17.66 -8.51 13.09
C MET A 274 16.28 -9.04 13.44
N ASN A 275 16.10 -10.35 13.35
CA ASN A 275 14.92 -11.02 13.87
C ASN A 275 14.96 -11.14 15.40
N GLU A 276 13.91 -11.71 16.00
CA GLU A 276 13.81 -11.88 17.46
C GLU A 276 14.90 -12.81 18.05
N GLN A 277 15.47 -13.70 17.22
CA GLN A 277 16.57 -14.58 17.62
C GLN A 277 17.95 -13.91 17.53
N GLY A 278 18.01 -12.63 17.10
CA GLY A 278 19.25 -11.88 16.98
C GLY A 278 20.03 -12.10 15.68
N PHE A 279 19.47 -12.82 14.70
CA PHE A 279 20.11 -12.99 13.41
C PHE A 279 19.83 -11.81 12.47
N ASN A 280 20.87 -11.31 11.82
CA ASN A 280 20.72 -10.32 10.76
C ASN A 280 19.98 -10.95 9.57
N VAL A 281 18.81 -10.41 9.25
CA VAL A 281 17.90 -10.88 8.18
C VAL A 281 17.79 -9.92 7.02
N CYS A 282 18.24 -8.67 7.19
CA CYS A 282 18.33 -7.66 6.15
C CYS A 282 19.52 -6.75 6.43
N ALA A 283 20.23 -6.36 5.39
CA ALA A 283 21.26 -5.32 5.43
C ALA A 283 20.84 -4.18 4.50
N LEU A 284 20.94 -2.95 4.96
CA LEU A 284 20.63 -1.77 4.17
C LEU A 284 21.76 -1.43 3.20
N SER A 285 21.40 -1.03 2.00
CA SER A 285 22.30 -0.40 1.04
C SER A 285 22.65 1.03 1.48
N ALA A 286 23.55 1.68 0.76
CA ALA A 286 23.84 3.11 0.98
C ALA A 286 22.55 3.96 0.84
N SER A 287 21.66 3.65 -0.13
CA SER A 287 20.38 4.32 -0.29
C SER A 287 19.50 4.17 0.96
N GLY A 288 19.34 2.94 1.46
CA GLY A 288 18.54 2.66 2.65
C GLY A 288 19.06 3.36 3.89
N LYS A 289 20.38 3.30 4.10
CA LYS A 289 21.04 4.00 5.22
C LYS A 289 20.84 5.52 5.15
N ASN A 290 21.00 6.13 3.96
CA ASN A 290 20.79 7.55 3.75
C ASN A 290 19.34 7.99 4.03
N LYS A 291 18.36 7.16 3.67
CA LYS A 291 16.95 7.44 3.99
C LYS A 291 16.72 7.53 5.50
N ILE A 292 17.27 6.59 6.28
CA ILE A 292 17.14 6.62 7.74
C ILE A 292 17.88 7.83 8.29
N LYS A 293 19.15 8.03 7.85
CA LYS A 293 19.98 9.14 8.29
C LYS A 293 19.32 10.50 8.07
N SER A 294 18.67 10.71 6.94
CA SER A 294 17.98 11.98 6.64
C SER A 294 16.91 12.36 7.67
N TRP A 295 16.38 11.39 8.40
CA TRP A 295 15.41 11.59 9.46
C TRP A 295 16.04 11.62 10.84
N THR A 296 17.06 10.78 11.09
CA THR A 296 17.78 10.86 12.37
C THR A 296 18.50 12.19 12.53
N ASP A 297 19.02 12.78 11.44
CA ASP A 297 19.59 14.14 11.44
C ASP A 297 18.53 15.23 11.76
N LYS A 298 17.23 14.92 11.66
CA LYS A 298 16.11 15.79 12.04
C LYS A 298 15.56 15.51 13.45
N GLY A 299 16.25 14.68 14.26
CA GLY A 299 15.86 14.35 15.61
C GLY A 299 14.83 13.22 15.73
N TYR A 300 14.78 12.31 14.76
CA TYR A 300 13.96 11.09 14.86
C TYR A 300 14.85 9.90 15.20
N GLU A 301 14.29 8.94 15.94
CA GLU A 301 14.94 7.65 16.25
C GLU A 301 14.11 6.49 15.70
N VAL A 302 14.79 5.41 15.30
CA VAL A 302 14.12 4.17 14.90
C VAL A 302 13.49 3.51 16.12
N THR A 303 12.16 3.46 16.14
CA THR A 303 11.40 2.90 17.28
C THR A 303 10.82 1.53 16.98
N ARG A 304 10.54 1.23 15.69
CA ARG A 304 9.96 -0.03 15.30
C ARG A 304 10.41 -0.43 13.89
N ALA A 305 10.59 -1.72 13.68
CA ALA A 305 10.71 -2.29 12.35
C ALA A 305 9.90 -3.59 12.27
N LYS A 306 9.31 -3.86 11.10
CA LYS A 306 8.61 -5.12 10.81
C LYS A 306 8.84 -5.55 9.37
N VAL A 307 8.80 -6.85 9.12
CA VAL A 307 8.82 -7.40 7.76
C VAL A 307 7.59 -6.90 7.00
N SER A 308 7.79 -6.28 5.86
CA SER A 308 6.69 -5.94 4.94
C SER A 308 6.40 -7.12 4.03
N TYR A 309 7.46 -7.61 3.37
CA TYR A 309 7.36 -8.68 2.38
C TYR A 309 8.60 -9.55 2.39
N THR A 310 8.39 -10.85 2.16
CA THR A 310 9.45 -11.79 1.80
C THR A 310 9.26 -12.18 0.34
N LEU A 311 10.31 -11.97 -0.48
CA LEU A 311 10.25 -12.06 -1.93
C LEU A 311 11.34 -12.96 -2.47
N ALA A 312 11.04 -13.66 -3.57
CA ALA A 312 12.06 -14.35 -4.33
C ALA A 312 12.77 -13.37 -5.28
N TRP A 313 14.09 -13.44 -5.29
CA TRP A 313 14.95 -12.67 -6.17
C TRP A 313 15.97 -13.59 -6.84
N ARG A 314 16.14 -13.42 -8.17
CA ARG A 314 17.14 -14.12 -8.95
C ARG A 314 18.10 -13.11 -9.57
N PRO A 315 19.40 -13.16 -9.23
CA PRO A 315 20.42 -12.39 -9.94
C PRO A 315 20.48 -12.76 -11.42
N LYS A 316 20.91 -11.82 -12.27
CA LYS A 316 20.94 -12.02 -13.73
C LYS A 316 21.84 -13.19 -14.15
N ASP A 317 22.90 -13.45 -13.38
CA ASP A 317 23.95 -14.40 -13.75
C ASP A 317 23.83 -15.76 -13.02
N THR A 318 22.67 -16.04 -12.43
CA THR A 318 22.44 -17.29 -11.68
C THR A 318 21.06 -17.86 -11.93
N ASP A 319 20.93 -19.20 -11.84
CA ASP A 319 19.66 -19.91 -11.85
C ASP A 319 19.10 -20.13 -10.43
N THR A 320 19.73 -19.53 -9.41
CA THR A 320 19.36 -19.70 -8.02
C THR A 320 18.46 -18.57 -7.56
N ASP A 321 17.31 -18.92 -6.98
CA ASP A 321 16.43 -17.97 -6.30
C ASP A 321 16.87 -17.79 -4.85
N TYR A 322 16.98 -16.53 -4.44
CA TYR A 322 17.25 -16.11 -3.07
C TYR A 322 16.00 -15.46 -2.47
N ALA A 323 15.84 -15.55 -1.15
CA ALA A 323 14.80 -14.84 -0.44
C ALA A 323 15.30 -13.48 0.02
N VAL A 324 14.56 -12.43 -0.27
CA VAL A 324 14.83 -11.05 0.14
C VAL A 324 13.76 -10.62 1.13
N CYS A 325 14.18 -10.02 2.24
CA CYS A 325 13.30 -9.40 3.22
C CYS A 325 13.24 -7.89 2.96
N LEU A 326 12.05 -7.37 2.73
CA LEU A 326 11.75 -5.95 2.75
C LEU A 326 11.02 -5.60 4.05
N ALA A 327 11.30 -4.43 4.61
CA ALA A 327 10.77 -4.03 5.90
C ALA A 327 10.16 -2.63 5.86
N ASN A 328 9.23 -2.40 6.79
CA ASN A 328 8.80 -1.06 7.20
C ASN A 328 9.52 -0.68 8.48
N ILE A 329 10.12 0.50 8.47
CA ILE A 329 10.85 1.07 9.60
C ILE A 329 10.11 2.32 10.05
N VAL A 330 9.74 2.38 11.32
CA VAL A 330 9.10 3.54 11.93
C VAL A 330 10.14 4.29 12.74
N LEU A 331 10.22 5.60 12.51
CA LEU A 331 11.02 6.52 13.30
C LEU A 331 10.08 7.49 14.02
N SER A 332 10.34 7.76 15.28
CA SER A 332 9.58 8.71 16.09
C SER A 332 10.48 9.86 16.53
N LYS A 333 9.89 11.06 16.60
CA LYS A 333 10.59 12.25 17.08
C LYS A 333 10.99 12.06 18.54
N ILE A 334 12.24 12.36 18.88
CA ILE A 334 12.70 12.33 20.25
C ILE A 334 11.97 13.45 20.99
N GLU A 335 11.08 13.12 21.93
CA GLU A 335 10.57 14.10 22.88
C GLU A 335 11.73 14.49 23.80
N ASN A 336 12.25 15.70 23.62
CA ASN A 336 13.11 16.30 24.65
C ASN A 336 12.24 16.49 25.90
N THR A 337 12.28 15.53 26.80
CA THR A 337 11.82 15.70 28.16
C THR A 337 12.74 16.73 28.80
N ILE A 338 12.44 18.01 28.61
CA ILE A 338 13.01 19.06 29.47
C ILE A 338 12.41 18.76 30.83
N GLU A 339 13.17 18.03 31.65
CA GLU A 339 12.93 18.01 33.09
C GLU A 339 12.90 19.47 33.56
N ASN A 340 11.70 19.97 33.78
CA ASN A 340 11.50 21.12 34.66
C ASN A 340 11.89 20.70 36.08
N GLN A 341 13.19 20.59 36.33
CA GLN A 341 13.74 20.81 37.66
C GLN A 341 13.74 22.34 37.86
N SER A 342 12.61 22.88 38.20
CA SER A 342 12.51 24.20 38.81
C SER A 342 12.69 24.04 40.31
N LEU A 343 13.74 24.65 40.74
CA LEU A 343 14.09 25.08 42.11
C LEU A 343 12.88 25.53 42.94
#